data_65461a6139a2d1aa26256aafee8ded1e
#
_entry.id   65461a6139a2d1aa26256aafee8ded1e
#
_cell.length_a   1.000
_cell.length_b   1.000
_cell.length_c   1.000
_cell.angle_alpha   90.00
_cell.angle_beta   90.00
_cell.angle_gamma   90.00
#
_symmetry.space_group_name_H-M   'P 1'
#
loop_
_entity.id
_entity.type
_entity.pdbx_description
1 polymer ?
#
loop_
_entity_poly.entity_id
_entity_poly.type
_entity_poly.pdbx_seq_one_letter_code
_entity_poly.pdbx_strand_id
1 'polypeptide(L)'
;MELLTTNNVWMMICTALVFFMHLGFSFLEIGLTRQKNTINILFKNFFVITMGLIVYCSFGFNLMYPGDFDIIDGVLGFAGPGLDPGIDYNQLTYADGGYTYWTDFLFQGMFAATAATIISGAVAERIKINSFMAIAFLYVAIVYPIVGSWQWGGGFFSTFISEDLGFYDFAGSTLVHSVGGWGALVVIYFLGARKGKFDSDGKPLAIPGSNIPLSAAGVLILWLGWFGFNGGSVLSADPELTSITLVTTCLAAAAGGIGAAVFSRILYNNLDLTMFMNGVLGGLVGITAGADQMLPGSAIIIGLIAGVVVVLSVALLDKCKLDDPVGAIPVHLFCGIWGTLAVGLLGEKAGFEQFMVQLACVGIAGLFCVIFGTAITLFVKSILGLRVDEIEEERGLDLAEHGTRAYGDFSIN
;
A
#
# COMPACT_ATOMS: atom_id res chain seq x y z
N MET A 1 -33.80 0.21 5.90
CA MET A 1 -33.69 -0.24 4.50
C MET A 1 -33.14 0.84 3.56
N GLU A 2 -33.63 2.08 3.62
CA GLU A 2 -33.11 3.18 2.78
C GLU A 2 -31.65 3.51 3.07
N LEU A 3 -31.25 3.53 4.34
CA LEU A 3 -29.87 3.81 4.74
C LEU A 3 -28.92 2.68 4.28
N LEU A 4 -29.31 1.42 4.46
CA LEU A 4 -28.56 0.26 3.97
C LEU A 4 -28.31 0.35 2.45
N THR A 5 -29.34 0.70 1.68
CA THR A 5 -29.22 0.82 0.22
C THR A 5 -28.21 1.92 -0.15
N THR A 6 -28.30 3.09 0.47
CA THR A 6 -27.41 4.22 0.19
C THR A 6 -25.96 3.91 0.59
N ASN A 7 -25.74 3.36 1.76
CA ASN A 7 -24.43 2.95 2.25
C ASN A 7 -23.81 1.89 1.33
N ASN A 8 -24.59 0.86 0.98
CA ASN A 8 -24.11 -0.22 0.14
C ASN A 8 -23.73 0.26 -1.27
N VAL A 9 -24.53 1.16 -1.86
CA VAL A 9 -24.20 1.78 -3.16
C VAL A 9 -22.94 2.62 -3.06
N TRP A 10 -22.79 3.44 -2.00
CA TRP A 10 -21.58 4.23 -1.78
C TRP A 10 -20.35 3.33 -1.68
N MET A 11 -20.40 2.30 -0.85
CA MET A 11 -19.29 1.37 -0.69
C MET A 11 -18.93 0.62 -1.98
N MET A 12 -19.92 0.25 -2.80
CA MET A 12 -19.65 -0.39 -4.10
C MET A 12 -19.03 0.58 -5.11
N ILE A 13 -19.42 1.86 -5.10
CA ILE A 13 -18.75 2.90 -5.89
C ILE A 13 -17.30 3.07 -5.41
N CYS A 14 -17.09 3.16 -4.10
CA CYS A 14 -15.75 3.26 -3.51
C CYS A 14 -14.89 2.02 -3.85
N THR A 15 -15.46 0.83 -3.80
CA THR A 15 -14.81 -0.42 -4.23
C THR A 15 -14.32 -0.31 -5.69
N ALA A 16 -15.18 0.18 -6.59
CA ALA A 16 -14.82 0.39 -8.00
C ALA A 16 -13.69 1.42 -8.16
N LEU A 17 -13.67 2.48 -7.36
CA LEU A 17 -12.59 3.47 -7.36
C LEU A 17 -11.26 2.88 -6.86
N VAL A 18 -11.29 2.04 -5.81
CA VAL A 18 -10.07 1.35 -5.33
C VAL A 18 -9.61 0.30 -6.34
N PHE A 19 -10.53 -0.45 -6.97
CA PHE A 19 -10.17 -1.32 -8.09
C PHE A 19 -9.44 -0.54 -9.20
N PHE A 20 -9.92 0.65 -9.54
CA PHE A 20 -9.33 1.49 -10.57
C PHE A 20 -7.92 2.01 -10.20
N MET A 21 -7.55 2.02 -8.90
CA MET A 21 -6.19 2.34 -8.49
C MET A 21 -5.14 1.39 -9.07
N HIS A 22 -5.49 0.14 -9.37
CA HIS A 22 -4.54 -0.79 -9.99
C HIS A 22 -4.11 -0.36 -11.40
N LEU A 23 -4.97 0.35 -12.15
CA LEU A 23 -4.56 1.02 -13.37
C LEU A 23 -3.57 2.17 -13.08
N GLY A 24 -3.84 2.93 -12.02
CA GLY A 24 -2.95 3.99 -11.56
C GLY A 24 -1.55 3.48 -11.19
N PHE A 25 -1.47 2.40 -10.42
CA PHE A 25 -0.20 1.72 -10.11
C PHE A 25 0.50 1.22 -11.38
N SER A 26 -0.23 0.57 -12.29
CA SER A 26 0.33 0.12 -13.56
C SER A 26 0.98 1.25 -14.34
N PHE A 27 0.30 2.40 -14.48
CA PHE A 27 0.81 3.56 -15.22
C PHE A 27 1.98 4.23 -14.50
N LEU A 28 1.92 4.34 -13.18
CA LEU A 28 3.00 4.88 -12.37
C LEU A 28 4.27 4.04 -12.53
N GLU A 29 4.16 2.71 -12.31
CA GLU A 29 5.29 1.80 -12.35
C GLU A 29 5.93 1.73 -13.73
N ILE A 30 5.16 1.54 -14.82
CA ILE A 30 5.72 1.48 -16.17
C ILE A 30 6.35 2.80 -16.60
N GLY A 31 5.80 3.92 -16.15
CA GLY A 31 6.35 5.23 -16.50
C GLY A 31 7.65 5.57 -15.76
N LEU A 32 7.80 5.13 -14.49
CA LEU A 32 9.01 5.35 -13.68
C LEU A 32 10.12 4.33 -13.92
N THR A 33 9.86 3.26 -14.68
CA THR A 33 10.82 2.20 -14.96
C THR A 33 11.26 2.22 -16.43
N ARG A 34 12.23 1.36 -16.79
CA ARG A 34 12.73 1.28 -18.17
C ARG A 34 11.74 0.51 -19.05
N GLN A 35 11.53 1.02 -20.27
CA GLN A 35 10.59 0.52 -21.27
C GLN A 35 10.70 -0.99 -21.57
N LYS A 36 11.89 -1.56 -21.46
CA LYS A 36 12.18 -2.98 -21.71
C LYS A 36 11.56 -3.95 -20.67
N ASN A 37 10.86 -3.41 -19.67
CA ASN A 37 10.21 -4.17 -18.59
C ASN A 37 8.72 -3.88 -18.48
N THR A 38 8.10 -3.23 -19.48
CA THR A 38 6.70 -2.77 -19.45
C THR A 38 5.72 -3.94 -19.31
N ILE A 39 5.87 -5.01 -20.10
CA ILE A 39 4.99 -6.19 -20.04
C ILE A 39 5.14 -6.91 -18.70
N ASN A 40 6.38 -7.08 -18.24
CA ASN A 40 6.66 -7.71 -16.95
C ASN A 40 5.96 -6.99 -15.79
N ILE A 41 6.00 -5.65 -15.81
CA ILE A 41 5.34 -4.81 -14.79
C ILE A 41 3.83 -4.92 -14.90
N LEU A 42 3.26 -4.80 -16.10
CA LEU A 42 1.82 -4.96 -16.30
C LEU A 42 1.35 -6.34 -15.85
N PHE A 43 2.08 -7.39 -16.20
CA PHE A 43 1.78 -8.75 -15.77
C PHE A 43 1.71 -8.87 -14.23
N LYS A 44 2.69 -8.29 -13.52
CA LYS A 44 2.68 -8.27 -12.06
C LYS A 44 1.45 -7.57 -11.50
N ASN A 45 1.09 -6.41 -12.03
CA ASN A 45 -0.08 -5.66 -11.58
C ASN A 45 -1.40 -6.42 -11.83
N PHE A 46 -1.58 -7.03 -13.01
CA PHE A 46 -2.74 -7.90 -13.28
C PHE A 46 -2.75 -9.12 -12.37
N PHE A 47 -1.59 -9.76 -12.16
CA PHE A 47 -1.48 -10.92 -11.30
C PHE A 47 -1.88 -10.58 -9.86
N VAL A 48 -1.40 -9.47 -9.32
CA VAL A 48 -1.69 -9.09 -7.92
C VAL A 48 -3.19 -8.92 -7.68
N ILE A 49 -3.93 -8.25 -8.57
CA ILE A 49 -5.35 -8.07 -8.36
C ILE A 49 -6.14 -9.38 -8.54
N THR A 50 -5.80 -10.17 -9.55
CA THR A 50 -6.51 -11.44 -9.82
C THR A 50 -6.22 -12.48 -8.73
N MET A 51 -4.95 -12.68 -8.40
CA MET A 51 -4.52 -13.57 -7.33
C MET A 51 -5.00 -13.08 -5.97
N GLY A 52 -4.85 -11.75 -5.71
CA GLY A 52 -5.25 -11.14 -4.44
C GLY A 52 -6.71 -11.42 -4.10
N LEU A 53 -7.62 -11.22 -5.06
CA LEU A 53 -9.04 -11.52 -4.86
C LEU A 53 -9.31 -13.00 -4.59
N ILE A 54 -8.66 -13.91 -5.35
CA ILE A 54 -8.87 -15.37 -5.18
C ILE A 54 -8.33 -15.82 -3.82
N VAL A 55 -7.13 -15.38 -3.44
CA VAL A 55 -6.51 -15.77 -2.17
C VAL A 55 -7.24 -15.16 -0.99
N TYR A 56 -7.65 -13.90 -1.10
CA TYR A 56 -8.42 -13.25 -0.06
C TYR A 56 -9.79 -13.90 0.13
N CYS A 57 -10.45 -14.31 -0.97
CA CYS A 57 -11.68 -15.12 -0.94
C CYS A 57 -11.47 -16.48 -0.29
N SER A 58 -10.34 -17.13 -0.57
CA SER A 58 -10.10 -18.51 -0.10
C SER A 58 -9.71 -18.58 1.37
N PHE A 59 -8.96 -17.60 1.87
CA PHE A 59 -8.36 -17.62 3.21
C PHE A 59 -8.33 -16.25 3.89
N GLY A 60 -7.97 -15.18 3.14
CA GLY A 60 -7.59 -13.91 3.71
C GLY A 60 -8.71 -13.20 4.45
N PHE A 61 -9.94 -13.21 3.91
CA PHE A 61 -11.08 -12.56 4.55
C PHE A 61 -11.38 -13.18 5.92
N ASN A 62 -11.40 -14.49 6.01
CA ASN A 62 -11.68 -15.22 7.24
C ASN A 62 -10.49 -15.28 8.22
N LEU A 63 -9.29 -14.92 7.79
CA LEU A 63 -8.15 -14.64 8.67
C LEU A 63 -8.19 -13.22 9.21
N MET A 64 -8.67 -12.26 8.40
CA MET A 64 -8.78 -10.86 8.82
C MET A 64 -9.98 -10.62 9.73
N TYR A 65 -11.08 -11.29 9.46
CA TYR A 65 -12.34 -11.21 10.22
C TYR A 65 -12.73 -12.60 10.76
N PRO A 66 -11.95 -13.13 11.72
CA PRO A 66 -12.16 -14.49 12.22
C PRO A 66 -13.45 -14.64 13.06
N GLY A 67 -14.07 -13.54 13.50
CA GLY A 67 -15.09 -13.54 14.52
C GLY A 67 -14.49 -13.79 15.91
N ASP A 68 -13.96 -15.00 16.12
CA ASP A 68 -13.27 -15.37 17.36
C ASP A 68 -11.76 -15.63 17.08
N PHE A 69 -10.91 -15.26 18.04
CA PHE A 69 -9.46 -15.53 17.97
C PHE A 69 -9.14 -16.86 18.66
N ASP A 70 -9.63 -17.95 18.07
CA ASP A 70 -9.65 -19.32 18.64
C ASP A 70 -8.28 -20.04 18.61
N ILE A 71 -7.30 -19.52 17.84
CA ILE A 71 -5.95 -20.12 17.75
C ILE A 71 -4.98 -19.46 18.74
N ILE A 72 -4.91 -18.12 18.73
CA ILE A 72 -4.15 -17.32 19.69
C ILE A 72 -4.98 -16.09 20.03
N ASP A 73 -5.42 -15.98 21.28
CA ASP A 73 -6.30 -14.95 21.75
C ASP A 73 -5.86 -13.54 21.33
N GLY A 74 -6.76 -12.81 20.68
CA GLY A 74 -6.55 -11.47 20.13
C GLY A 74 -5.54 -11.36 18.97
N VAL A 75 -4.84 -12.45 18.61
CA VAL A 75 -3.73 -12.42 17.65
C VAL A 75 -4.02 -13.21 16.37
N LEU A 76 -4.60 -14.39 16.50
CA LEU A 76 -4.84 -15.29 15.37
C LEU A 76 -6.12 -16.10 15.56
N GLY A 77 -7.03 -15.98 14.64
CA GLY A 77 -8.21 -16.80 14.48
C GLY A 77 -8.43 -17.14 13.01
N PHE A 78 -9.30 -18.10 12.73
CA PHE A 78 -9.64 -18.47 11.35
C PHE A 78 -11.06 -19.02 11.25
N ALA A 79 -11.96 -18.29 10.63
CA ALA A 79 -13.37 -18.68 10.45
C ALA A 79 -13.58 -19.76 9.36
N GLY A 80 -12.51 -20.38 8.84
CA GLY A 80 -12.59 -21.43 7.82
C GLY A 80 -12.28 -20.94 6.40
N PRO A 81 -12.11 -21.87 5.45
CA PRO A 81 -11.79 -21.55 4.06
C PRO A 81 -13.04 -21.11 3.28
N GLY A 82 -12.83 -20.19 2.31
CA GLY A 82 -13.89 -19.71 1.43
C GLY A 82 -14.80 -18.68 2.09
N LEU A 83 -15.80 -18.22 1.32
CA LEU A 83 -16.79 -17.26 1.79
C LEU A 83 -18.11 -18.00 1.97
N ASP A 84 -18.46 -18.32 3.20
CA ASP A 84 -19.74 -18.93 3.55
C ASP A 84 -20.35 -18.21 4.74
N PRO A 85 -21.31 -17.29 4.50
CA PRO A 85 -21.96 -16.57 5.58
C PRO A 85 -22.95 -17.44 6.40
N GLY A 86 -23.10 -18.73 6.05
CA GLY A 86 -24.00 -19.67 6.72
C GLY A 86 -25.47 -19.62 6.20
N ILE A 87 -26.24 -20.68 6.54
CA ILE A 87 -27.63 -20.85 6.05
C ILE A 87 -28.59 -19.82 6.66
N ASP A 88 -28.34 -19.42 7.90
CA ASP A 88 -29.19 -18.46 8.64
C ASP A 88 -28.74 -17.00 8.44
N TYR A 89 -27.79 -16.76 7.56
CA TYR A 89 -27.22 -15.45 7.34
C TYR A 89 -28.22 -14.48 6.71
N ASN A 90 -28.42 -13.34 7.35
CA ASN A 90 -29.25 -12.26 6.84
C ASN A 90 -28.40 -11.08 6.39
N GLN A 91 -28.25 -10.89 5.10
CA GLN A 91 -27.51 -9.76 4.48
C GLN A 91 -27.97 -8.39 5.01
N LEU A 92 -29.22 -8.26 5.42
CA LEU A 92 -29.80 -6.99 5.86
C LEU A 92 -29.41 -6.62 7.31
N THR A 93 -28.82 -7.54 8.05
CA THR A 93 -28.37 -7.34 9.44
C THR A 93 -26.84 -7.37 9.60
N TYR A 94 -26.10 -7.64 8.51
CA TYR A 94 -24.65 -7.57 8.55
C TYR A 94 -24.17 -6.15 8.86
N ALA A 95 -23.12 -6.02 9.66
CA ALA A 95 -22.58 -4.73 10.11
C ALA A 95 -23.69 -3.79 10.65
N ASP A 96 -24.57 -4.34 11.50
CA ASP A 96 -25.73 -3.62 12.09
C ASP A 96 -26.66 -3.01 11.03
N GLY A 97 -26.74 -3.62 9.84
CA GLY A 97 -27.51 -3.12 8.71
C GLY A 97 -26.84 -1.97 7.96
N GLY A 98 -25.53 -1.80 8.10
CA GLY A 98 -24.77 -0.78 7.42
C GLY A 98 -24.53 -1.08 5.93
N TYR A 99 -24.08 -2.31 5.63
CA TYR A 99 -23.79 -2.80 4.28
C TYR A 99 -23.83 -4.32 4.26
N THR A 100 -23.71 -4.94 3.07
CA THR A 100 -23.78 -6.40 2.95
C THR A 100 -22.41 -7.05 3.10
N TYR A 101 -22.38 -8.32 3.52
CA TYR A 101 -21.18 -9.15 3.60
C TYR A 101 -20.38 -9.18 2.27
N TRP A 102 -21.09 -9.26 1.13
CA TRP A 102 -20.45 -9.28 -0.18
C TRP A 102 -19.78 -7.95 -0.54
N THR A 103 -20.37 -6.83 -0.11
CA THR A 103 -19.80 -5.50 -0.26
C THR A 103 -18.54 -5.37 0.57
N ASP A 104 -18.57 -5.83 1.82
CA ASP A 104 -17.40 -5.83 2.69
C ASP A 104 -16.26 -6.65 2.11
N PHE A 105 -16.53 -7.91 1.79
CA PHE A 105 -15.53 -8.77 1.17
C PHE A 105 -14.86 -8.11 -0.05
N LEU A 106 -15.66 -7.59 -0.98
CA LEU A 106 -15.11 -7.03 -2.22
C LEU A 106 -14.31 -5.75 -1.96
N PHE A 107 -14.79 -4.89 -1.05
CA PHE A 107 -14.07 -3.69 -0.65
C PHE A 107 -12.73 -4.03 0.01
N GLN A 108 -12.73 -4.90 1.00
CA GLN A 108 -11.51 -5.34 1.71
C GLN A 108 -10.54 -6.11 0.80
N GLY A 109 -11.06 -6.86 -0.18
CA GLY A 109 -10.24 -7.56 -1.17
C GLY A 109 -9.40 -6.61 -2.04
N MET A 110 -9.91 -5.39 -2.31
CA MET A 110 -9.13 -4.36 -3.03
C MET A 110 -7.93 -3.88 -2.20
N PHE A 111 -8.09 -3.76 -0.89
CA PHE A 111 -7.01 -3.37 0.03
C PHE A 111 -5.93 -4.46 0.14
N ALA A 112 -6.33 -5.73 0.18
CA ALA A 112 -5.41 -6.86 0.17
C ALA A 112 -4.53 -6.87 -1.09
N ALA A 113 -5.13 -6.64 -2.26
CA ALA A 113 -4.40 -6.48 -3.51
C ALA A 113 -3.48 -5.24 -3.48
N THR A 114 -3.94 -4.13 -2.90
CA THR A 114 -3.13 -2.90 -2.78
C THR A 114 -1.88 -3.13 -1.94
N ALA A 115 -1.95 -3.83 -0.81
CA ALA A 115 -0.78 -4.13 0.01
C ALA A 115 0.30 -4.91 -0.77
N ALA A 116 -0.10 -5.86 -1.62
CA ALA A 116 0.84 -6.64 -2.43
C ALA A 116 1.41 -5.87 -3.64
N THR A 117 0.64 -4.95 -4.24
CA THR A 117 1.13 -4.16 -5.38
C THR A 117 2.26 -3.19 -4.98
N ILE A 118 2.31 -2.76 -3.72
CA ILE A 118 3.42 -1.94 -3.19
C ILE A 118 4.77 -2.64 -3.36
N ILE A 119 4.82 -3.96 -3.15
CA ILE A 119 6.03 -4.76 -3.36
C ILE A 119 6.41 -4.78 -4.85
N SER A 120 5.43 -4.81 -5.77
CA SER A 120 5.65 -4.88 -7.22
C SER A 120 6.58 -3.78 -7.74
N GLY A 121 6.29 -2.52 -7.38
CA GLY A 121 7.07 -1.38 -7.81
C GLY A 121 8.51 -1.39 -7.29
N ALA A 122 8.67 -1.70 -6.00
CA ALA A 122 9.98 -1.71 -5.34
C ALA A 122 10.95 -2.75 -5.94
N VAL A 123 10.47 -3.89 -6.42
CA VAL A 123 11.29 -4.99 -6.97
C VAL A 123 11.41 -4.96 -8.49
N ALA A 124 10.83 -3.96 -9.15
CA ALA A 124 10.77 -3.87 -10.60
C ALA A 124 12.14 -3.99 -11.26
N GLU A 125 12.14 -4.50 -12.50
CA GLU A 125 13.26 -4.64 -13.43
C GLU A 125 14.30 -5.74 -13.13
N ARG A 126 14.23 -6.44 -11.97
CA ARG A 126 15.25 -7.45 -11.60
C ARG A 126 14.77 -8.67 -10.85
N ILE A 127 13.53 -8.70 -10.38
CA ILE A 127 12.96 -9.89 -9.73
C ILE A 127 12.47 -10.88 -10.78
N LYS A 128 12.65 -12.19 -10.54
CA LYS A 128 12.03 -13.25 -11.33
C LYS A 128 10.51 -13.20 -11.14
N ILE A 129 9.75 -13.32 -12.22
CA ILE A 129 8.29 -13.22 -12.18
C ILE A 129 7.68 -14.30 -11.27
N ASN A 130 8.15 -15.55 -11.33
CA ASN A 130 7.66 -16.63 -10.48
C ASN A 130 7.92 -16.37 -9.00
N SER A 131 9.06 -15.77 -8.66
CA SER A 131 9.41 -15.43 -7.28
C SER A 131 8.55 -14.29 -6.75
N PHE A 132 8.29 -13.28 -7.58
CA PHE A 132 7.33 -12.22 -7.23
C PHE A 132 5.93 -12.79 -6.99
N MET A 133 5.44 -13.64 -7.89
CA MET A 133 4.12 -14.27 -7.75
C MET A 133 4.00 -15.07 -6.45
N ALA A 134 5.02 -15.86 -6.09
CA ALA A 134 5.02 -16.64 -4.85
C ALA A 134 5.07 -15.74 -3.60
N ILE A 135 5.88 -14.68 -3.60
CA ILE A 135 5.95 -13.72 -2.49
C ILE A 135 4.62 -13.01 -2.32
N ALA A 136 4.03 -12.47 -3.40
CA ALA A 136 2.76 -11.76 -3.37
C ALA A 136 1.62 -12.66 -2.85
N PHE A 137 1.57 -13.91 -3.34
CA PHE A 137 0.60 -14.91 -2.87
C PHE A 137 0.70 -15.14 -1.36
N LEU A 138 1.89 -15.46 -0.85
CA LEU A 138 2.09 -15.74 0.58
C LEU A 138 1.86 -14.49 1.44
N TYR A 139 2.17 -13.32 0.92
CA TYR A 139 1.98 -12.06 1.64
C TYR A 139 0.50 -11.73 1.82
N VAL A 140 -0.31 -11.90 0.77
CA VAL A 140 -1.77 -11.70 0.81
C VAL A 140 -2.47 -12.82 1.59
N ALA A 141 -1.95 -14.05 1.54
CA ALA A 141 -2.55 -15.17 2.25
C ALA A 141 -2.33 -15.13 3.76
N ILE A 142 -1.20 -14.57 4.22
CA ILE A 142 -0.74 -14.71 5.61
C ILE A 142 -0.49 -13.35 6.27
N VAL A 143 0.45 -12.56 5.73
CA VAL A 143 0.97 -11.38 6.45
C VAL A 143 -0.07 -10.30 6.57
N TYR A 144 -0.66 -9.91 5.45
CA TYR A 144 -1.63 -8.84 5.39
C TYR A 144 -2.88 -9.11 6.25
N PRO A 145 -3.59 -10.25 6.10
CA PRO A 145 -4.81 -10.48 6.86
C PRO A 145 -4.57 -10.64 8.36
N ILE A 146 -3.45 -11.24 8.78
CA ILE A 146 -3.14 -11.37 10.21
C ILE A 146 -2.90 -9.99 10.84
N VAL A 147 -2.11 -9.11 10.21
CA VAL A 147 -1.90 -7.75 10.77
C VAL A 147 -3.20 -6.95 10.74
N GLY A 148 -4.00 -7.07 9.68
CA GLY A 148 -5.30 -6.41 9.58
C GLY A 148 -6.29 -6.88 10.65
N SER A 149 -6.27 -8.15 11.02
CA SER A 149 -7.16 -8.71 12.06
C SER A 149 -6.93 -8.10 13.45
N TRP A 150 -5.71 -7.62 13.72
CA TRP A 150 -5.37 -7.08 15.04
C TRP A 150 -6.13 -5.80 15.40
N GLN A 151 -6.56 -5.02 14.42
CA GLN A 151 -7.46 -3.89 14.64
C GLN A 151 -8.81 -4.10 13.96
N TRP A 152 -8.85 -4.23 12.65
CA TRP A 152 -10.11 -4.27 11.89
C TRP A 152 -10.92 -5.55 12.15
N GLY A 153 -10.26 -6.65 12.49
CA GLY A 153 -10.90 -7.89 12.93
C GLY A 153 -11.24 -7.96 14.41
N GLY A 154 -11.01 -6.87 15.18
CA GLY A 154 -11.30 -6.83 16.61
C GLY A 154 -10.21 -7.49 17.49
N GLY A 155 -8.99 -7.71 16.95
CA GLY A 155 -7.89 -8.29 17.71
C GLY A 155 -7.25 -7.32 18.71
N PHE A 156 -6.10 -7.71 19.29
CA PHE A 156 -5.48 -7.05 20.43
C PHE A 156 -5.04 -5.60 20.20
N PHE A 157 -4.92 -5.13 18.95
CA PHE A 157 -4.68 -3.72 18.68
C PHE A 157 -5.88 -2.84 19.00
N SER A 158 -7.10 -3.34 18.78
CA SER A 158 -8.33 -2.57 19.02
C SER A 158 -8.51 -2.19 20.49
N THR A 159 -7.94 -2.99 21.41
CA THR A 159 -8.04 -2.80 22.87
C THR A 159 -6.66 -2.79 23.53
N PHE A 160 -5.62 -2.28 22.85
CA PHE A 160 -4.21 -2.47 23.23
C PHE A 160 -3.88 -2.08 24.68
N ILE A 161 -4.46 -0.98 25.17
CA ILE A 161 -4.36 -0.58 26.59
C ILE A 161 -5.70 -0.75 27.30
N SER A 162 -6.80 -0.35 26.63
CA SER A 162 -8.18 -0.46 27.13
C SER A 162 -9.14 -0.35 25.94
N GLU A 163 -10.44 -0.56 26.18
CA GLU A 163 -11.49 -0.38 25.15
C GLU A 163 -11.50 1.05 24.56
N ASP A 164 -11.13 2.06 25.37
CA ASP A 164 -11.12 3.46 24.95
C ASP A 164 -9.75 3.89 24.36
N LEU A 165 -8.68 3.12 24.60
CA LEU A 165 -7.30 3.45 24.22
C LEU A 165 -6.64 2.30 23.44
N GLY A 166 -7.18 2.06 22.25
CA GLY A 166 -6.66 1.13 21.26
C GLY A 166 -5.88 1.81 20.16
N PHE A 167 -5.26 1.00 19.32
CA PHE A 167 -4.63 1.45 18.08
C PHE A 167 -5.70 1.96 17.10
N TYR A 168 -5.39 3.05 16.41
CA TYR A 168 -6.30 3.64 15.45
C TYR A 168 -5.64 3.83 14.09
N ASP A 169 -6.14 3.14 13.11
CA ASP A 169 -5.75 3.29 11.71
C ASP A 169 -7.02 3.18 10.84
N PHE A 170 -7.61 4.34 10.53
CA PHE A 170 -8.91 4.45 9.88
C PHE A 170 -9.00 3.68 8.57
N ALA A 171 -8.06 3.93 7.66
CA ALA A 171 -8.10 3.34 6.33
C ALA A 171 -6.79 2.62 5.92
N GLY A 172 -5.80 2.49 6.80
CA GLY A 172 -4.64 1.63 6.54
C GLY A 172 -3.32 2.31 6.23
N SER A 173 -2.98 3.46 6.85
CA SER A 173 -1.61 3.98 6.77
C SER A 173 -0.58 2.93 7.21
N THR A 174 -0.85 2.21 8.30
CA THR A 174 -0.04 1.06 8.74
C THR A 174 -0.56 -0.24 8.16
N LEU A 175 -1.84 -0.57 8.37
CA LEU A 175 -2.41 -1.89 8.10
C LEU A 175 -2.40 -2.28 6.61
N VAL A 176 -2.32 -1.31 5.69
CA VAL A 176 -2.17 -1.54 4.26
C VAL A 176 -0.80 -1.06 3.78
N HIS A 177 -0.54 0.24 3.91
CA HIS A 177 0.60 0.88 3.28
C HIS A 177 1.92 0.52 3.95
N SER A 178 2.04 0.62 5.27
CA SER A 178 3.28 0.20 5.93
C SER A 178 3.48 -1.30 5.87
N VAL A 179 2.43 -2.11 5.93
CA VAL A 179 2.52 -3.57 5.74
C VAL A 179 3.13 -3.89 4.38
N GLY A 180 2.59 -3.34 3.29
CA GLY A 180 3.18 -3.49 1.95
C GLY A 180 4.60 -2.92 1.85
N GLY A 181 4.85 -1.77 2.48
CA GLY A 181 6.15 -1.10 2.51
C GLY A 181 7.24 -1.87 3.25
N TRP A 182 6.92 -2.53 4.37
CA TRP A 182 7.83 -3.44 5.07
C TRP A 182 8.16 -4.65 4.21
N GLY A 183 7.16 -5.25 3.54
CA GLY A 183 7.38 -6.33 2.58
C GLY A 183 8.33 -5.91 1.46
N ALA A 184 8.09 -4.73 0.88
CA ALA A 184 8.95 -4.15 -0.15
C ALA A 184 10.40 -3.98 0.34
N LEU A 185 10.59 -3.39 1.54
CA LEU A 185 11.92 -3.17 2.13
C LEU A 185 12.68 -4.49 2.33
N VAL A 186 12.02 -5.50 2.89
CA VAL A 186 12.62 -6.82 3.11
C VAL A 186 13.02 -7.45 1.78
N VAL A 187 12.13 -7.45 0.79
CA VAL A 187 12.43 -8.09 -0.50
C VAL A 187 13.56 -7.40 -1.22
N ILE A 188 13.61 -6.05 -1.29
CA ILE A 188 14.71 -5.35 -1.97
C ILE A 188 16.06 -5.54 -1.26
N TYR A 189 16.06 -5.71 0.05
CA TYR A 189 17.29 -6.02 0.81
C TYR A 189 17.95 -7.31 0.34
N PHE A 190 17.16 -8.39 0.13
CA PHE A 190 17.66 -9.67 -0.34
C PHE A 190 17.86 -9.74 -1.86
N LEU A 191 17.15 -8.93 -2.61
CA LEU A 191 17.19 -8.87 -4.08
C LEU A 191 18.40 -8.09 -4.60
N GLY A 192 18.80 -7.04 -3.88
CA GLY A 192 19.85 -6.12 -4.26
C GLY A 192 19.42 -5.04 -5.28
N ALA A 193 20.32 -4.11 -5.54
CA ALA A 193 20.09 -2.99 -6.45
C ALA A 193 20.15 -3.41 -7.92
N ARG A 194 19.44 -2.67 -8.80
CA ARG A 194 19.54 -2.83 -10.26
C ARG A 194 20.97 -2.60 -10.73
N LYS A 195 21.36 -3.28 -11.80
CA LYS A 195 22.64 -3.04 -12.47
C LYS A 195 22.77 -1.59 -12.91
N GLY A 196 23.88 -0.94 -12.52
CA GLY A 196 24.12 0.46 -12.82
C GLY A 196 23.41 1.48 -11.91
N LYS A 197 22.74 1.05 -10.82
CA LYS A 197 22.17 1.99 -9.85
C LYS A 197 23.24 2.67 -8.99
N PHE A 198 24.34 1.99 -8.72
CA PHE A 198 25.47 2.53 -7.97
C PHE A 198 26.76 2.39 -8.78
N ASP A 199 27.64 3.40 -8.72
CA ASP A 199 28.99 3.34 -9.31
C ASP A 199 29.96 2.53 -8.44
N SER A 200 31.22 2.44 -8.87
CA SER A 200 32.29 1.72 -8.16
C SER A 200 32.54 2.24 -6.75
N ASP A 201 32.28 3.52 -6.50
CA ASP A 201 32.45 4.17 -5.20
C ASP A 201 31.18 4.07 -4.33
N GLY A 202 30.11 3.47 -4.88
CA GLY A 202 28.81 3.30 -4.23
C GLY A 202 27.95 4.55 -4.26
N LYS A 203 28.24 5.51 -5.14
CA LYS A 203 27.43 6.70 -5.34
C LYS A 203 26.19 6.36 -6.18
N PRO A 204 24.99 6.81 -5.81
CA PRO A 204 23.79 6.52 -6.58
C PRO A 204 23.82 7.22 -7.95
N LEU A 205 23.43 6.47 -8.97
CA LEU A 205 23.25 6.95 -10.33
C LEU A 205 21.76 7.01 -10.66
N ALA A 206 21.35 8.04 -11.39
CA ALA A 206 19.96 8.16 -11.84
C ALA A 206 19.67 7.13 -12.95
N ILE A 207 18.60 6.37 -12.78
CA ILE A 207 18.02 5.54 -13.84
C ILE A 207 16.66 6.17 -14.18
N PRO A 208 16.58 6.96 -15.27
CA PRO A 208 15.36 7.70 -15.59
C PRO A 208 14.22 6.76 -16.00
N GLY A 209 13.01 7.12 -15.64
CA GLY A 209 11.79 6.47 -16.11
C GLY A 209 11.57 6.67 -17.60
N SER A 210 10.85 5.74 -18.22
CA SER A 210 10.63 5.74 -19.67
C SER A 210 9.51 6.68 -20.13
N ASN A 211 8.54 6.98 -19.26
CA ASN A 211 7.35 7.77 -19.63
C ASN A 211 6.77 8.53 -18.43
N ILE A 212 7.38 9.66 -18.13
CA ILE A 212 6.95 10.51 -17.01
C ILE A 212 5.50 11.05 -17.16
N PRO A 213 5.01 11.43 -18.36
CA PRO A 213 3.60 11.78 -18.55
C PRO A 213 2.63 10.67 -18.14
N LEU A 214 2.97 9.41 -18.44
CA LEU A 214 2.15 8.27 -18.04
C LEU A 214 2.18 8.05 -16.52
N SER A 215 3.33 8.24 -15.88
CA SER A 215 3.43 8.23 -14.42
C SER A 215 2.56 9.31 -13.78
N ALA A 216 2.55 10.51 -14.34
CA ALA A 216 1.71 11.60 -13.86
C ALA A 216 0.21 11.26 -13.99
N ALA A 217 -0.21 10.66 -15.11
CA ALA A 217 -1.57 10.16 -15.26
C ALA A 217 -1.88 9.07 -14.20
N GLY A 218 -0.93 8.17 -13.94
CA GLY A 218 -1.04 7.15 -12.88
C GLY A 218 -1.28 7.76 -11.51
N VAL A 219 -0.53 8.80 -11.13
CA VAL A 219 -0.71 9.50 -9.85
C VAL A 219 -2.09 10.15 -9.74
N LEU A 220 -2.59 10.79 -10.81
CA LEU A 220 -3.94 11.37 -10.81
C LEU A 220 -5.04 10.30 -10.67
N ILE A 221 -4.87 9.15 -11.30
CA ILE A 221 -5.78 8.01 -11.15
C ILE A 221 -5.72 7.47 -9.71
N LEU A 222 -4.54 7.35 -9.11
CA LEU A 222 -4.39 6.95 -7.71
C LEU A 222 -5.06 7.95 -6.77
N TRP A 223 -4.90 9.24 -7.00
CA TRP A 223 -5.58 10.27 -6.22
C TRP A 223 -7.10 10.17 -6.35
N LEU A 224 -7.62 10.00 -7.56
CA LEU A 224 -9.04 9.74 -7.77
C LEU A 224 -9.51 8.49 -7.00
N GLY A 225 -8.73 7.40 -7.06
CA GLY A 225 -9.02 6.17 -6.32
C GLY A 225 -9.06 6.35 -4.81
N TRP A 226 -8.30 7.34 -4.26
CA TRP A 226 -8.30 7.64 -2.83
C TRP A 226 -9.62 8.24 -2.32
N PHE A 227 -10.46 8.79 -3.20
CA PHE A 227 -11.86 9.10 -2.86
C PHE A 227 -12.62 7.83 -2.46
N GLY A 228 -12.33 6.71 -3.13
CA GLY A 228 -12.86 5.40 -2.75
C GLY A 228 -12.15 4.81 -1.54
N PHE A 229 -10.82 4.92 -1.49
CA PHE A 229 -9.99 4.32 -0.44
C PHE A 229 -10.36 4.87 0.94
N ASN A 230 -10.29 6.17 1.15
CA ASN A 230 -10.63 6.81 2.42
C ASN A 230 -12.14 7.03 2.55
N GLY A 231 -12.84 7.49 1.50
CA GLY A 231 -14.28 7.73 1.55
C GLY A 231 -15.11 6.45 1.78
N GLY A 232 -14.66 5.33 1.23
CA GLY A 232 -15.28 4.01 1.48
C GLY A 232 -15.01 3.48 2.89
N SER A 233 -13.87 3.85 3.49
CA SER A 233 -13.51 3.44 4.86
C SER A 233 -14.37 4.10 5.94
N VAL A 234 -15.20 5.09 5.60
CA VAL A 234 -16.31 5.56 6.45
C VAL A 234 -17.35 4.45 6.69
N LEU A 235 -17.40 3.45 5.82
CA LEU A 235 -18.30 2.29 5.87
C LEU A 235 -19.80 2.70 5.82
N SER A 236 -20.07 3.94 5.45
CA SER A 236 -21.41 4.49 5.29
C SER A 236 -21.40 5.68 4.33
N ALA A 237 -22.58 6.12 3.91
CA ALA A 237 -22.80 7.36 3.16
C ALA A 237 -23.19 8.50 4.09
N ASP A 238 -22.66 8.51 5.32
CA ASP A 238 -22.86 9.65 6.24
C ASP A 238 -22.33 10.91 5.57
N PRO A 239 -23.16 11.95 5.41
CA PRO A 239 -22.79 13.11 4.58
C PRO A 239 -21.71 13.98 5.24
N GLU A 240 -21.66 14.07 6.55
CA GLU A 240 -20.69 14.89 7.27
C GLU A 240 -19.34 14.19 7.31
N LEU A 241 -19.31 12.94 7.76
CA LEU A 241 -18.09 12.16 7.91
C LEU A 241 -17.44 11.87 6.55
N THR A 242 -18.23 11.52 5.54
CA THR A 242 -17.70 11.29 4.18
C THR A 242 -17.11 12.55 3.59
N SER A 243 -17.80 13.70 3.72
CA SER A 243 -17.33 14.95 3.12
C SER A 243 -16.04 15.45 3.78
N ILE A 244 -15.94 15.42 5.12
CA ILE A 244 -14.70 15.85 5.80
C ILE A 244 -13.53 14.90 5.46
N THR A 245 -13.75 13.59 5.43
CA THR A 245 -12.75 12.59 5.04
C THR A 245 -12.17 12.86 3.64
N LEU A 246 -13.02 13.22 2.68
CA LEU A 246 -12.57 13.55 1.32
C LEU A 246 -11.82 14.89 1.26
N VAL A 247 -12.26 15.88 2.02
CA VAL A 247 -11.58 17.18 2.12
C VAL A 247 -10.18 17.02 2.71
N THR A 248 -10.05 16.33 3.84
CA THR A 248 -8.75 16.11 4.49
C THR A 248 -7.80 15.29 3.61
N THR A 249 -8.34 14.27 2.93
CA THR A 249 -7.60 13.47 1.94
C THR A 249 -7.02 14.33 0.82
N CYS A 250 -7.84 15.18 0.19
CA CYS A 250 -7.39 16.04 -0.90
C CYS A 250 -6.40 17.11 -0.46
N LEU A 251 -6.62 17.73 0.71
CA LEU A 251 -5.71 18.75 1.24
C LEU A 251 -4.34 18.17 1.60
N ALA A 252 -4.30 16.98 2.21
CA ALA A 252 -3.03 16.32 2.51
C ALA A 252 -2.27 15.91 1.25
N ALA A 253 -2.95 15.42 0.22
CA ALA A 253 -2.36 15.12 -1.08
C ALA A 253 -1.71 16.34 -1.72
N ALA A 254 -2.46 17.44 -1.82
CA ALA A 254 -1.99 18.70 -2.38
C ALA A 254 -0.78 19.25 -1.59
N ALA A 255 -0.89 19.26 -0.27
CA ALA A 255 0.18 19.71 0.62
C ALA A 255 1.43 18.82 0.52
N GLY A 256 1.28 17.51 0.38
CA GLY A 256 2.38 16.57 0.23
C GLY A 256 3.19 16.82 -1.04
N GLY A 257 2.52 17.05 -2.16
CA GLY A 257 3.18 17.44 -3.41
C GLY A 257 3.97 18.74 -3.27
N ILE A 258 3.35 19.78 -2.69
CA ILE A 258 4.01 21.08 -2.44
C ILE A 258 5.21 20.91 -1.50
N GLY A 259 5.05 20.17 -0.38
CA GLY A 259 6.11 19.89 0.58
C GLY A 259 7.32 19.21 -0.08
N ALA A 260 7.09 18.19 -0.89
CA ALA A 260 8.14 17.49 -1.62
C ALA A 260 8.82 18.38 -2.67
N ALA A 261 8.04 19.19 -3.43
CA ALA A 261 8.60 20.11 -4.41
C ALA A 261 9.52 21.16 -3.77
N VAL A 262 9.04 21.80 -2.69
CA VAL A 262 9.80 22.81 -1.96
C VAL A 262 11.06 22.19 -1.36
N PHE A 263 10.94 21.03 -0.70
CA PHE A 263 12.08 20.41 -0.04
C PHE A 263 13.10 19.83 -1.02
N SER A 264 12.66 19.23 -2.15
CA SER A 264 13.58 18.81 -3.22
C SER A 264 14.33 19.99 -3.82
N ARG A 265 13.69 21.14 -3.97
CA ARG A 265 14.34 22.37 -4.41
C ARG A 265 15.42 22.83 -3.44
N ILE A 266 15.16 22.74 -2.13
CA ILE A 266 16.13 23.11 -1.09
C ILE A 266 17.32 22.13 -1.10
N LEU A 267 17.05 20.83 -1.17
CA LEU A 267 18.08 19.80 -1.02
C LEU A 267 18.92 19.59 -2.29
N TYR A 268 18.26 19.61 -3.46
CA TYR A 268 18.89 19.27 -4.75
C TYR A 268 19.01 20.46 -5.72
N ASN A 269 18.54 21.65 -5.31
CA ASN A 269 18.46 22.84 -6.14
C ASN A 269 17.70 22.64 -7.46
N ASN A 270 16.74 21.71 -7.48
CA ASN A 270 15.92 21.35 -8.63
C ASN A 270 14.47 21.08 -8.21
N LEU A 271 13.50 21.44 -9.07
CA LEU A 271 12.11 21.03 -8.96
C LEU A 271 11.94 19.70 -9.69
N ASP A 272 11.88 18.63 -8.93
CA ASP A 272 11.76 17.27 -9.46
C ASP A 272 10.28 16.84 -9.47
N LEU A 273 9.76 16.56 -10.69
CA LEU A 273 8.37 16.13 -10.85
C LEU A 273 8.12 14.75 -10.20
N THR A 274 9.11 13.86 -10.20
CA THR A 274 8.94 12.53 -9.60
C THR A 274 8.84 12.62 -8.08
N MET A 275 9.61 13.53 -7.46
CA MET A 275 9.49 13.85 -6.04
C MET A 275 8.14 14.52 -5.74
N PHE A 276 7.67 15.43 -6.61
CA PHE A 276 6.35 16.05 -6.47
C PHE A 276 5.25 14.99 -6.49
N MET A 277 5.26 14.09 -7.47
CA MET A 277 4.29 13.00 -7.61
C MET A 277 4.31 12.06 -6.40
N ASN A 278 5.48 11.63 -5.95
CA ASN A 278 5.61 10.81 -4.75
C ASN A 278 5.21 11.57 -3.48
N GLY A 279 5.41 12.90 -3.44
CA GLY A 279 4.91 13.75 -2.37
C GLY A 279 3.38 13.79 -2.28
N VAL A 280 2.69 13.85 -3.43
CA VAL A 280 1.22 13.73 -3.50
C VAL A 280 0.78 12.39 -2.90
N LEU A 281 1.39 11.29 -3.34
CA LEU A 281 1.09 9.96 -2.82
C LEU A 281 1.45 9.82 -1.33
N GLY A 282 2.58 10.39 -0.91
CA GLY A 282 2.98 10.43 0.50
C GLY A 282 1.99 11.18 1.38
N GLY A 283 1.42 12.29 0.89
CA GLY A 283 0.35 13.03 1.55
C GLY A 283 -0.94 12.21 1.68
N LEU A 284 -1.32 11.48 0.63
CA LEU A 284 -2.46 10.56 0.63
C LEU A 284 -2.28 9.45 1.67
N VAL A 285 -1.12 8.79 1.67
CA VAL A 285 -0.79 7.75 2.67
C VAL A 285 -0.72 8.32 4.07
N GLY A 286 -0.13 9.51 4.24
CA GLY A 286 0.04 10.14 5.55
C GLY A 286 -1.26 10.56 6.22
N ILE A 287 -2.32 10.84 5.46
CA ILE A 287 -3.63 11.19 6.04
C ILE A 287 -4.51 9.96 6.30
N THR A 288 -4.23 8.84 5.65
CA THR A 288 -5.11 7.66 5.59
C THR A 288 -5.46 7.08 6.96
N ALA A 289 -4.58 7.16 7.97
CA ALA A 289 -4.89 6.66 9.33
C ALA A 289 -5.89 7.51 10.11
N GLY A 290 -6.09 8.77 9.74
CA GLY A 290 -6.92 9.69 10.51
C GLY A 290 -7.69 10.69 9.64
N ALA A 291 -7.97 10.34 8.38
CA ALA A 291 -8.66 11.24 7.46
C ALA A 291 -10.05 11.68 7.97
N ASP A 292 -10.70 10.84 8.73
CA ASP A 292 -12.02 11.01 9.34
C ASP A 292 -12.04 11.94 10.55
N GLN A 293 -10.91 12.10 11.25
CA GLN A 293 -10.82 12.81 12.52
C GLN A 293 -9.88 14.05 12.48
N MET A 294 -9.33 14.38 11.34
CA MET A 294 -8.46 15.54 11.19
C MET A 294 -9.21 16.78 10.75
N LEU A 295 -8.81 17.93 11.30
CA LEU A 295 -9.24 19.22 10.75
C LEU A 295 -8.46 19.53 9.46
N PRO A 296 -8.99 20.38 8.55
CA PRO A 296 -8.32 20.77 7.32
C PRO A 296 -6.90 21.30 7.52
N GLY A 297 -6.65 22.09 8.58
CA GLY A 297 -5.32 22.60 8.93
C GLY A 297 -4.35 21.50 9.31
N SER A 298 -4.79 20.51 10.10
CA SER A 298 -4.00 19.32 10.46
C SER A 298 -3.66 18.48 9.23
N ALA A 299 -4.62 18.31 8.31
CA ALA A 299 -4.40 17.57 7.07
C ALA A 299 -3.31 18.22 6.20
N ILE A 300 -3.31 19.57 6.08
CA ILE A 300 -2.26 20.31 5.37
C ILE A 300 -0.88 20.06 6.03
N ILE A 301 -0.79 20.14 7.37
CA ILE A 301 0.46 19.91 8.10
C ILE A 301 0.95 18.48 7.87
N ILE A 302 0.06 17.48 7.98
CA ILE A 302 0.39 16.08 7.76
C ILE A 302 0.94 15.87 6.34
N GLY A 303 0.29 16.45 5.34
CA GLY A 303 0.72 16.37 3.96
C GLY A 303 2.09 17.03 3.73
N LEU A 304 2.30 18.27 4.21
CA LEU A 304 3.59 18.97 4.07
C LEU A 304 4.75 18.15 4.65
N ILE A 305 4.56 17.59 5.85
CA ILE A 305 5.57 16.73 6.50
C ILE A 305 5.77 15.44 5.70
N ALA A 306 4.70 14.81 5.20
CA ALA A 306 4.80 13.62 4.36
C ALA A 306 5.63 13.89 3.09
N GLY A 307 5.46 15.04 2.45
CA GLY A 307 6.28 15.45 1.31
C GLY A 307 7.77 15.55 1.65
N VAL A 308 8.11 16.12 2.80
CA VAL A 308 9.50 16.16 3.31
C VAL A 308 10.02 14.75 3.61
N VAL A 309 9.20 13.92 4.26
CA VAL A 309 9.54 12.52 4.59
C VAL A 309 9.85 11.73 3.32
N VAL A 310 9.09 11.88 2.24
CA VAL A 310 9.37 11.22 0.96
C VAL A 310 10.77 11.55 0.46
N VAL A 311 11.13 12.84 0.39
CA VAL A 311 12.43 13.28 -0.15
C VAL A 311 13.60 12.79 0.71
N LEU A 312 13.46 12.88 2.05
CA LEU A 312 14.48 12.39 2.98
C LEU A 312 14.63 10.87 2.91
N SER A 313 13.53 10.14 2.77
CA SER A 313 13.55 8.68 2.71
C SER A 313 14.18 8.15 1.43
N VAL A 314 13.97 8.81 0.29
CA VAL A 314 14.70 8.49 -0.96
C VAL A 314 16.20 8.65 -0.74
N ALA A 315 16.64 9.77 -0.16
CA ALA A 315 18.06 10.00 0.13
C ALA A 315 18.62 8.96 1.14
N LEU A 316 17.82 8.55 2.11
CA LEU A 316 18.18 7.51 3.08
C LEU A 316 18.38 6.14 2.41
N LEU A 317 17.45 5.71 1.54
CA LEU A 317 17.56 4.45 0.82
C LEU A 317 18.80 4.43 -0.09
N ASP A 318 19.06 5.51 -0.81
CA ASP A 318 20.27 5.65 -1.63
C ASP A 318 21.55 5.55 -0.77
N LYS A 319 21.58 6.18 0.39
CA LYS A 319 22.68 6.08 1.36
C LYS A 319 22.88 4.65 1.89
N CYS A 320 21.76 3.92 2.10
CA CYS A 320 21.77 2.52 2.52
C CYS A 320 22.06 1.55 1.36
N LYS A 321 22.25 2.05 0.13
CA LYS A 321 22.44 1.25 -1.11
C LYS A 321 21.24 0.33 -1.39
N LEU A 322 20.06 0.76 -1.03
CA LEU A 322 18.80 0.10 -1.36
C LEU A 322 18.18 0.79 -2.58
N ASP A 323 17.75 -0.02 -3.54
CA ASP A 323 17.21 0.48 -4.81
C ASP A 323 15.71 0.23 -4.88
N ASP A 324 14.96 1.31 -4.82
CA ASP A 324 13.51 1.34 -5.01
C ASP A 324 13.20 2.16 -6.28
N PRO A 325 12.87 1.51 -7.39
CA PRO A 325 12.69 2.18 -8.69
C PRO A 325 11.62 3.25 -8.74
N VAL A 326 10.56 3.09 -7.95
CA VAL A 326 9.35 3.95 -8.03
C VAL A 326 9.12 4.80 -6.78
N GLY A 327 9.90 4.59 -5.73
CA GLY A 327 9.71 5.28 -4.45
C GLY A 327 8.58 4.70 -3.60
N ALA A 328 8.27 3.41 -3.76
CA ALA A 328 7.21 2.74 -3.01
C ALA A 328 7.48 2.76 -1.49
N ILE A 329 8.70 2.51 -1.05
CA ILE A 329 9.07 2.49 0.37
C ILE A 329 8.99 3.89 0.99
N PRO A 330 9.56 4.97 0.42
CA PRO A 330 9.34 6.34 0.86
C PRO A 330 7.86 6.70 1.05
N VAL A 331 7.03 6.38 0.08
CA VAL A 331 5.60 6.70 0.09
C VAL A 331 4.84 5.84 1.08
N HIS A 332 4.95 4.52 1.00
CA HIS A 332 4.05 3.63 1.74
C HIS A 332 4.56 3.28 3.14
N LEU A 333 5.87 3.03 3.31
CA LEU A 333 6.42 2.71 4.62
C LEU A 333 6.59 3.95 5.48
N PHE A 334 7.40 4.90 5.02
CA PHE A 334 7.75 6.04 5.86
C PHE A 334 6.57 7.01 6.07
N CYS A 335 5.80 7.30 5.03
CA CYS A 335 4.61 8.14 5.21
C CYS A 335 3.46 7.38 5.89
N GLY A 336 3.39 6.05 5.79
CA GLY A 336 2.43 5.24 6.54
C GLY A 336 2.72 5.27 8.04
N ILE A 337 3.97 5.11 8.45
CA ILE A 337 4.40 5.29 9.85
C ILE A 337 4.07 6.70 10.31
N TRP A 338 4.44 7.73 9.54
CA TRP A 338 4.15 9.12 9.87
C TRP A 338 2.65 9.36 10.07
N GLY A 339 1.81 8.91 9.12
CA GLY A 339 0.36 9.12 9.18
C GLY A 339 -0.28 8.48 10.40
N THR A 340 0.16 7.27 10.75
CA THR A 340 -0.32 6.58 11.94
C THR A 340 0.09 7.29 13.22
N LEU A 341 1.32 7.79 13.31
CA LEU A 341 1.77 8.58 14.47
C LEU A 341 1.06 9.93 14.55
N ALA A 342 0.70 10.52 13.42
CA ALA A 342 -0.01 11.80 13.36
C ALA A 342 -1.39 11.75 14.04
N VAL A 343 -2.04 10.59 14.11
CA VAL A 343 -3.29 10.39 14.87
C VAL A 343 -3.11 10.78 16.34
N GLY A 344 -2.01 10.37 16.96
CA GLY A 344 -1.71 10.74 18.36
C GLY A 344 -1.21 12.16 18.54
N LEU A 345 -0.92 12.91 17.46
CA LEU A 345 -0.34 14.25 17.52
C LEU A 345 -1.30 15.36 17.12
N LEU A 346 -2.20 15.14 16.14
CA LEU A 346 -2.92 16.20 15.45
C LEU A 346 -4.44 15.96 15.31
N GLY A 347 -4.92 14.74 15.57
CA GLY A 347 -6.34 14.37 15.42
C GLY A 347 -7.17 14.62 16.68
N GLU A 348 -8.44 14.25 16.63
CA GLU A 348 -9.33 14.30 17.79
C GLU A 348 -8.86 13.38 18.93
N LYS A 349 -8.18 12.29 18.58
CA LYS A 349 -7.57 11.36 19.52
C LYS A 349 -6.19 11.82 20.02
N ALA A 350 -5.72 13.02 19.65
CA ALA A 350 -4.39 13.49 19.99
C ALA A 350 -4.14 13.51 21.51
N GLY A 351 -3.02 12.90 21.91
CA GLY A 351 -2.59 12.80 23.30
C GLY A 351 -1.36 11.92 23.43
N PHE A 352 -0.61 12.11 24.52
CA PHE A 352 0.63 11.35 24.74
C PHE A 352 0.39 9.84 24.78
N GLU A 353 -0.68 9.40 25.45
CA GLU A 353 -1.01 7.98 25.57
C GLU A 353 -1.38 7.39 24.19
N GLN A 354 -2.23 8.06 23.41
CA GLN A 354 -2.56 7.63 22.05
C GLN A 354 -1.31 7.60 21.16
N PHE A 355 -0.45 8.59 21.26
CA PHE A 355 0.81 8.59 20.50
C PHE A 355 1.68 7.37 20.84
N MET A 356 1.77 7.00 22.13
CA MET A 356 2.54 5.82 22.55
C MET A 356 1.90 4.50 22.09
N VAL A 357 0.58 4.41 22.07
CA VAL A 357 -0.15 3.26 21.49
C VAL A 357 0.15 3.14 20.00
N GLN A 358 0.02 4.24 19.25
CA GLN A 358 0.34 4.25 17.82
C GLN A 358 1.78 3.81 17.56
N LEU A 359 2.73 4.35 18.31
CA LEU A 359 4.16 4.01 18.19
C LEU A 359 4.43 2.52 18.48
N ALA A 360 3.85 1.99 19.56
CA ALA A 360 4.02 0.60 19.95
C ALA A 360 3.43 -0.35 18.89
N CYS A 361 2.19 -0.09 18.44
CA CYS A 361 1.51 -0.95 17.47
C CYS A 361 2.15 -0.88 16.08
N VAL A 362 2.60 0.30 15.62
CA VAL A 362 3.42 0.43 14.40
C VAL A 362 4.69 -0.40 14.51
N GLY A 363 5.37 -0.37 15.67
CA GLY A 363 6.56 -1.17 15.93
C GLY A 363 6.29 -2.68 15.90
N ILE A 364 5.19 -3.13 16.52
CA ILE A 364 4.78 -4.55 16.54
C ILE A 364 4.41 -5.02 15.13
N ALA A 365 3.60 -4.25 14.40
CA ALA A 365 3.24 -4.57 13.02
C ALA A 365 4.49 -4.65 12.12
N GLY A 366 5.39 -3.68 12.24
CA GLY A 366 6.66 -3.66 11.52
C GLY A 366 7.53 -4.88 11.82
N LEU A 367 7.69 -5.23 13.10
CA LEU A 367 8.46 -6.40 13.50
C LEU A 367 7.88 -7.70 12.92
N PHE A 368 6.57 -7.86 12.99
CA PHE A 368 5.88 -9.01 12.40
C PHE A 368 6.13 -9.08 10.88
N CYS A 369 5.92 -7.97 10.16
CA CYS A 369 6.15 -7.90 8.71
C CYS A 369 7.59 -8.22 8.33
N VAL A 370 8.57 -7.73 9.10
CA VAL A 370 10.00 -8.03 8.86
C VAL A 370 10.31 -9.50 9.10
N ILE A 371 9.81 -10.10 10.19
CA ILE A 371 10.06 -11.52 10.50
C ILE A 371 9.43 -12.42 9.43
N PHE A 372 8.12 -12.28 9.19
CA PHE A 372 7.40 -13.13 8.24
C PHE A 372 7.76 -12.83 6.79
N GLY A 373 7.95 -11.56 6.44
CA GLY A 373 8.46 -11.15 5.13
C GLY A 373 9.84 -11.74 4.83
N THR A 374 10.74 -11.76 5.84
CA THR A 374 12.06 -12.40 5.71
C THR A 374 11.93 -13.91 5.52
N ALA A 375 11.11 -14.57 6.32
CA ALA A 375 10.88 -16.02 6.20
C ALA A 375 10.33 -16.38 4.81
N ILE A 376 9.31 -15.67 4.33
CA ILE A 376 8.74 -15.85 2.98
C ILE A 376 9.79 -15.59 1.91
N THR A 377 10.53 -14.49 2.00
CA THR A 377 11.54 -14.14 0.99
C THR A 377 12.65 -15.17 0.91
N LEU A 378 13.17 -15.63 2.05
CA LEU A 378 14.21 -16.65 2.09
C LEU A 378 13.70 -18.03 1.62
N PHE A 379 12.46 -18.40 1.97
CA PHE A 379 11.81 -19.60 1.48
C PHE A 379 11.70 -19.58 -0.06
N VAL A 380 11.15 -18.51 -0.63
CA VAL A 380 11.05 -18.38 -2.09
C VAL A 380 12.43 -18.33 -2.75
N LYS A 381 13.39 -17.63 -2.13
CA LYS A 381 14.78 -17.58 -2.62
C LYS A 381 15.42 -18.96 -2.70
N SER A 382 15.15 -19.83 -1.73
CA SER A 382 15.72 -21.18 -1.67
C SER A 382 15.19 -22.11 -2.76
N ILE A 383 13.94 -21.89 -3.22
CA ILE A 383 13.27 -22.77 -4.19
C ILE A 383 13.36 -22.22 -5.62
N LEU A 384 13.13 -20.93 -5.80
CA LEU A 384 13.00 -20.31 -7.12
C LEU A 384 14.17 -19.37 -7.46
N GLY A 385 14.99 -18.99 -6.49
CA GLY A 385 15.87 -17.84 -6.57
C GLY A 385 15.06 -16.54 -6.51
N LEU A 386 15.69 -15.38 -6.41
CA LEU A 386 14.96 -14.11 -6.40
C LEU A 386 15.19 -13.29 -7.67
N ARG A 387 16.46 -13.18 -8.06
CA ARG A 387 16.92 -12.28 -9.11
C ARG A 387 17.08 -13.02 -10.41
N VAL A 388 16.74 -12.37 -11.51
CA VAL A 388 17.13 -12.78 -12.87
C VAL A 388 18.64 -12.68 -13.03
N ASP A 389 19.20 -13.35 -14.05
CA ASP A 389 20.62 -13.20 -14.33
C ASP A 389 20.96 -11.82 -14.94
N GLU A 390 22.25 -11.48 -14.99
CA GLU A 390 22.68 -10.17 -15.45
C GLU A 390 22.36 -9.93 -16.94
N ILE A 391 22.39 -10.96 -17.75
CA ILE A 391 22.10 -10.88 -19.20
C ILE A 391 20.61 -10.62 -19.40
N GLU A 392 19.75 -11.30 -18.64
CA GLU A 392 18.30 -11.09 -18.64
C GLU A 392 17.94 -9.67 -18.19
N GLU A 393 18.56 -9.17 -17.11
CA GLU A 393 18.35 -7.81 -16.63
C GLU A 393 18.80 -6.74 -17.67
N GLU A 394 19.91 -6.97 -18.35
CA GLU A 394 20.39 -6.07 -19.43
C GLU A 394 19.47 -6.11 -20.65
N ARG A 395 19.04 -7.30 -21.05
CA ARG A 395 18.16 -7.51 -22.21
C ARG A 395 16.74 -6.96 -21.96
N GLY A 396 16.27 -7.01 -20.72
CA GLY A 396 14.94 -6.64 -20.29
C GLY A 396 14.01 -7.83 -20.10
N LEU A 397 13.17 -7.73 -19.06
CA LEU A 397 12.33 -8.83 -18.59
C LEU A 397 11.15 -9.12 -19.54
N ASP A 398 10.74 -8.18 -20.36
CA ASP A 398 9.73 -8.41 -21.40
C ASP A 398 10.13 -9.54 -22.35
N LEU A 399 11.38 -9.49 -22.82
CA LEU A 399 11.91 -10.53 -23.69
C LEU A 399 12.33 -11.79 -22.92
N ALA A 400 12.96 -11.61 -21.76
CA ALA A 400 13.54 -12.72 -21.00
C ALA A 400 12.47 -13.64 -20.40
N GLU A 401 11.40 -13.07 -19.85
CA GLU A 401 10.37 -13.81 -19.12
C GLU A 401 9.04 -13.96 -19.89
N HIS A 402 8.75 -13.07 -20.86
CA HIS A 402 7.48 -13.08 -21.60
C HIS A 402 7.66 -13.33 -23.11
N GLY A 403 8.89 -13.34 -23.63
CA GLY A 403 9.18 -13.65 -25.03
C GLY A 403 8.68 -12.61 -26.03
N THR A 404 8.27 -11.42 -25.59
CA THR A 404 7.68 -10.38 -26.44
C THR A 404 8.13 -8.99 -26.01
N ARG A 405 7.81 -7.95 -26.79
CA ARG A 405 8.09 -6.55 -26.50
C ARG A 405 6.79 -5.76 -26.42
N ALA A 406 6.72 -4.79 -25.52
CA ALA A 406 5.54 -3.93 -25.37
C ALA A 406 5.29 -3.05 -26.62
N TYR A 407 6.38 -2.67 -27.33
CA TYR A 407 6.34 -1.75 -28.47
C TYR A 407 7.08 -2.40 -29.64
N GLY A 408 6.29 -2.99 -30.57
CA GLY A 408 6.83 -3.84 -31.66
C GLY A 408 7.71 -3.11 -32.66
N ASP A 409 7.45 -1.84 -32.95
CA ASP A 409 8.14 -1.07 -33.99
C ASP A 409 9.34 -0.23 -33.45
N PHE A 410 9.54 -0.18 -32.15
CA PHE A 410 10.69 0.49 -31.51
C PHE A 410 11.76 -0.53 -31.14
N SER A 411 12.50 -1.02 -32.14
CA SER A 411 13.76 -1.75 -31.88
C SER A 411 14.90 -0.74 -31.74
N ILE A 412 15.50 -0.66 -30.56
CA ILE A 412 16.86 -0.13 -30.45
C ILE A 412 17.77 -1.22 -30.99
N ASN A 413 18.29 -1.02 -32.22
CA ASN A 413 19.32 -1.87 -32.80
C ASN A 413 20.63 -1.69 -32.05
#